data_87b7a70081b57e9964b3d812e274a5b6
#
_entry.id   87b7a70081b57e9964b3d812e274a5b6
#
_cell.length_a   1.000
_cell.length_b   1.000
_cell.length_c   1.000
_cell.angle_alpha   90.00
_cell.angle_beta   90.00
_cell.angle_gamma   90.00
#
_symmetry.space_group_name_H-M   'P 1'
#
loop_
_entity.id
_entity.type
_entity.pdbx_description
1 polymer ?
#
loop_
_entity_poly.entity_id
_entity_poly.type
_entity_poly.pdbx_seq_one_letter_code
_entity_poly.pdbx_strand_id
1 'polypeptide(L)'
;TQLDGGQRVVSDRKVVNTGITQAVAWGGGRYTVDFNNNRQASTNTFSSFNPSYRSSFQGSYTQPLLRGFKIDSTRQQIQVTRINRDIADIDLRQLLTNTVSSVQDAYWDLVYATGTLEVQRQALELAETLIRDNEARVEIGTMAPIEIVSARSEAAQRRQSLAQAEQNLATAELALKQLIVGGTDDEYWAATLNPVDLPTLEVPAIDLEEAIRTALDERTDIARSRRQLDINNVNLSSLSNSRLPAVDLVGTYQLQGQGGTRFNRTGLGGLVFQEIPGGIGDAFNQLYDVDFPTWNLQLTVSYPLGQSAADAQYARARIQVQQVQAQLRQLGLQVATEVTNAVLQIQGIARRIEASTAARELATEQLAAEQSKFAAGLQTNFFVVQAQRDLATAQDTELRAILDQQKALVEFDRVQRTSLSGAGISIVQ
;
A
#
# COMPACT_ATOMS: atom_id res chain seq x y z
N THR A 1 -43.17 49.48 8.32
CA THR A 1 -43.75 50.06 9.54
C THR A 1 -43.91 51.57 9.35
N GLN A 2 -44.77 52.24 10.09
CA GLN A 2 -44.93 53.72 10.03
C GLN A 2 -43.61 54.43 10.32
N LEU A 3 -42.71 53.83 11.07
CA LEU A 3 -41.39 54.33 11.39
C LEU A 3 -40.42 54.22 10.19
N ASP A 4 -40.73 53.50 9.12
CA ASP A 4 -39.85 53.37 7.93
C ASP A 4 -40.29 54.31 6.79
N GLY A 5 -41.32 55.16 7.01
CA GLY A 5 -41.75 56.19 6.05
C GLY A 5 -42.52 55.71 4.82
N GLY A 6 -43.12 54.51 4.86
CA GLY A 6 -43.95 54.02 3.76
C GLY A 6 -44.67 52.70 4.08
N GLN A 7 -45.70 52.36 3.27
CA GLN A 7 -46.48 51.12 3.44
C GLN A 7 -45.65 49.88 3.17
N ARG A 8 -44.61 49.94 2.31
CA ARG A 8 -43.71 48.85 1.97
C ARG A 8 -42.31 49.39 1.74
N VAL A 9 -41.35 48.93 2.53
CA VAL A 9 -39.92 49.23 2.33
C VAL A 9 -39.30 48.04 1.54
N VAL A 10 -38.69 48.36 0.42
CA VAL A 10 -37.94 47.40 -0.41
C VAL A 10 -36.47 47.77 -0.27
N SER A 11 -35.61 46.79 0.01
CA SER A 11 -34.18 46.98 0.10
C SER A 11 -33.48 45.96 -0.87
N ASP A 12 -32.66 46.48 -1.76
CA ASP A 12 -31.79 45.69 -2.63
C ASP A 12 -30.36 45.75 -2.07
N ARG A 13 -29.75 44.61 -1.80
CA ARG A 13 -28.41 44.51 -1.24
C ARG A 13 -27.56 43.65 -2.14
N LYS A 14 -26.39 44.18 -2.55
CA LYS A 14 -25.34 43.47 -3.29
C LYS A 14 -24.07 43.46 -2.45
N VAL A 15 -23.50 42.26 -2.26
CA VAL A 15 -22.30 42.05 -1.43
C VAL A 15 -21.24 41.37 -2.25
N VAL A 16 -20.02 41.91 -2.19
CA VAL A 16 -18.83 41.29 -2.83
C VAL A 16 -17.73 41.32 -1.76
N ASN A 17 -17.36 40.17 -1.27
CA ASN A 17 -16.31 40.02 -0.26
C ASN A 17 -15.20 39.15 -0.81
N THR A 18 -13.96 39.50 -0.50
CA THR A 18 -12.77 38.67 -0.78
C THR A 18 -11.85 38.75 0.42
N GLY A 19 -11.15 37.63 0.69
CA GLY A 19 -10.25 37.58 1.82
C GLY A 19 -9.20 36.48 1.67
N ILE A 20 -8.11 36.64 2.38
CA ILE A 20 -7.01 35.66 2.49
C ILE A 20 -6.80 35.38 3.97
N THR A 21 -6.82 34.09 4.32
CA THR A 21 -6.44 33.61 5.64
C THR A 21 -5.26 32.68 5.51
N GLN A 22 -4.20 32.94 6.30
CA GLN A 22 -3.02 32.07 6.30
C GLN A 22 -2.53 31.81 7.73
N ALA A 23 -2.20 30.52 8.00
CA ALA A 23 -1.52 30.12 9.22
C ALA A 23 -0.02 30.40 9.10
N VAL A 24 0.59 30.92 10.16
CA VAL A 24 2.03 31.14 10.25
C VAL A 24 2.69 29.87 10.77
N ALA A 25 3.76 29.42 10.13
CA ALA A 25 4.45 28.18 10.49
C ALA A 25 5.04 28.22 11.91
N TRP A 26 5.46 29.42 12.36
CA TRP A 26 6.01 29.64 13.70
C TRP A 26 4.92 30.12 14.69
N GLY A 27 4.94 29.55 15.90
CA GLY A 27 4.08 30.00 17.00
C GLY A 27 2.57 29.77 16.82
N GLY A 28 2.11 29.18 15.71
CA GLY A 28 0.68 28.91 15.47
C GLY A 28 -0.16 30.15 15.20
N GLY A 29 0.47 31.27 14.88
CA GLY A 29 -0.21 32.52 14.52
C GLY A 29 -1.03 32.36 13.24
N ARG A 30 -2.05 33.21 13.09
CA ARG A 30 -2.90 33.28 11.89
C ARG A 30 -3.18 34.73 11.56
N TYR A 31 -2.99 35.10 10.30
CA TYR A 31 -3.47 36.40 9.84
C TYR A 31 -4.62 36.20 8.83
N THR A 32 -5.53 37.16 8.86
CA THR A 32 -6.65 37.22 7.92
C THR A 32 -6.71 38.66 7.40
N VAL A 33 -6.84 38.80 6.09
CA VAL A 33 -7.03 40.09 5.42
C VAL A 33 -8.29 39.98 4.61
N ASP A 34 -9.28 40.79 4.95
CA ASP A 34 -10.60 40.81 4.33
C ASP A 34 -10.87 42.15 3.67
N PHE A 35 -11.43 42.11 2.47
CA PHE A 35 -11.95 43.25 1.76
C PHE A 35 -13.42 43.01 1.48
N ASN A 36 -14.28 43.83 2.14
CA ASN A 36 -15.72 43.66 2.08
C ASN A 36 -16.37 44.87 1.42
N ASN A 37 -17.26 44.63 0.48
CA ASN A 37 -18.03 45.66 -0.21
C ASN A 37 -19.51 45.32 -0.17
N ASN A 38 -20.29 46.34 0.18
CA ASN A 38 -21.74 46.21 0.26
C ASN A 38 -22.39 47.42 -0.40
N ARG A 39 -23.24 47.21 -1.42
CA ARG A 39 -24.16 48.20 -1.97
C ARG A 39 -25.54 47.90 -1.44
N GLN A 40 -26.18 48.90 -0.90
CA GLN A 40 -27.58 48.83 -0.43
C GLN A 40 -28.37 49.99 -1.02
N ALA A 41 -29.45 49.66 -1.75
CA ALA A 41 -30.44 50.63 -2.16
C ALA A 41 -31.76 50.33 -1.41
N SER A 42 -32.43 51.37 -0.94
CA SER A 42 -33.65 51.19 -0.14
C SER A 42 -34.70 52.26 -0.48
N THR A 43 -35.96 51.91 -0.45
CA THR A 43 -37.08 52.86 -0.55
C THR A 43 -37.39 53.51 0.78
N ASN A 44 -36.59 53.29 1.83
CA ASN A 44 -36.71 53.91 3.13
C ASN A 44 -36.39 55.39 3.03
N THR A 45 -37.36 56.26 3.33
CA THR A 45 -37.26 57.74 3.31
C THR A 45 -36.33 58.30 4.35
N PHE A 46 -35.97 57.54 5.39
CA PHE A 46 -35.03 57.97 6.43
C PHE A 46 -33.55 57.67 6.10
N SER A 47 -33.32 57.02 4.96
CA SER A 47 -31.96 56.72 4.54
C SER A 47 -31.17 58.00 4.22
N SER A 48 -30.03 58.20 4.88
CA SER A 48 -29.14 59.37 4.60
C SER A 48 -28.28 59.13 3.34
N PHE A 49 -28.12 57.89 2.92
CA PHE A 49 -27.43 57.50 1.69
C PHE A 49 -28.28 56.52 0.89
N ASN A 50 -28.52 56.77 -0.40
CA ASN A 50 -29.26 55.86 -1.25
C ASN A 50 -28.90 56.10 -2.73
N PRO A 51 -28.27 55.10 -3.45
CA PRO A 51 -27.70 53.88 -2.85
C PRO A 51 -26.58 54.18 -1.86
N SER A 52 -26.44 53.35 -0.81
CA SER A 52 -25.32 53.41 0.13
C SER A 52 -24.26 52.37 -0.32
N TYR A 53 -23.03 52.77 -0.43
CA TYR A 53 -21.88 51.93 -0.63
C TYR A 53 -21.05 51.91 0.63
N ARG A 54 -20.75 50.68 1.12
CA ARG A 54 -19.84 50.52 2.28
C ARG A 54 -18.75 49.57 1.87
N SER A 55 -17.52 50.04 1.99
CA SER A 55 -16.32 49.28 1.74
C SER A 55 -15.50 49.21 3.03
N SER A 56 -14.93 48.05 3.33
CA SER A 56 -14.04 47.90 4.48
C SER A 56 -12.87 47.02 4.12
N PHE A 57 -11.71 47.39 4.61
CA PHE A 57 -10.48 46.60 4.63
C PHE A 57 -10.19 46.24 6.08
N GLN A 58 -10.04 44.93 6.38
CA GLN A 58 -9.78 44.46 7.72
C GLN A 58 -8.58 43.51 7.69
N GLY A 59 -7.54 43.81 8.45
CA GLY A 59 -6.45 42.93 8.77
C GLY A 59 -6.57 42.45 10.23
N SER A 60 -6.50 41.18 10.48
CA SER A 60 -6.45 40.61 11.82
C SER A 60 -5.30 39.63 11.96
N TYR A 61 -4.64 39.64 13.10
CA TYR A 61 -3.61 38.69 13.49
C TYR A 61 -3.94 38.10 14.85
N THR A 62 -4.00 36.80 14.92
CA THR A 62 -4.23 36.03 16.15
C THR A 62 -2.99 35.25 16.48
N GLN A 63 -2.39 35.47 17.65
CA GLN A 63 -1.24 34.76 18.16
C GLN A 63 -1.61 33.97 19.42
N PRO A 64 -1.66 32.63 19.35
CA PRO A 64 -1.75 31.82 20.55
C PRO A 64 -0.46 31.89 21.35
N LEU A 65 -0.56 32.08 22.68
CA LEU A 65 0.59 32.24 23.58
C LEU A 65 0.91 30.97 24.37
N LEU A 66 -0.07 30.08 24.58
CA LEU A 66 0.07 28.80 25.29
C LEU A 66 -0.43 27.62 24.45
N ARG A 67 -1.73 27.38 24.50
CA ARG A 67 -2.34 26.32 23.68
C ARG A 67 -2.26 26.67 22.20
N GLY A 68 -1.67 25.80 21.39
CA GLY A 68 -1.47 26.05 19.96
C GLY A 68 -0.14 26.78 19.62
N PHE A 69 0.65 27.23 20.63
CA PHE A 69 1.93 27.86 20.35
C PHE A 69 2.99 26.87 19.86
N LYS A 70 3.20 25.75 20.55
CA LYS A 70 4.19 24.72 20.16
C LYS A 70 3.69 23.85 19.01
N ILE A 71 2.46 23.39 19.09
CA ILE A 71 1.79 22.55 18.11
C ILE A 71 0.30 22.91 18.08
N ASP A 72 -0.25 23.08 16.88
CA ASP A 72 -1.66 23.25 16.58
C ASP A 72 -2.15 22.15 15.63
N SER A 73 -3.44 22.14 15.35
CA SER A 73 -4.04 21.13 14.44
C SER A 73 -3.44 21.14 13.04
N THR A 74 -3.07 22.30 12.51
CA THR A 74 -2.49 22.43 11.16
C THR A 74 -1.08 21.85 11.11
N ARG A 75 -0.23 22.20 12.09
CA ARG A 75 1.15 21.68 12.17
C ARG A 75 1.17 20.19 12.51
N GLN A 76 0.28 19.73 13.38
CA GLN A 76 0.08 18.31 13.66
C GLN A 76 -0.30 17.57 12.37
N GLN A 77 -1.29 18.07 11.60
CA GLN A 77 -1.70 17.45 10.33
C GLN A 77 -0.56 17.42 9.31
N ILE A 78 0.24 18.48 9.20
CA ILE A 78 1.41 18.49 8.31
C ILE A 78 2.44 17.43 8.73
N GLN A 79 2.73 17.28 10.02
CA GLN A 79 3.65 16.26 10.51
C GLN A 79 3.12 14.86 10.24
N VAL A 80 1.85 14.59 10.54
CA VAL A 80 1.20 13.30 10.26
C VAL A 80 1.21 12.99 8.75
N THR A 81 0.91 13.98 7.90
CA THR A 81 0.94 13.80 6.45
C THR A 81 2.34 13.49 5.92
N ARG A 82 3.38 14.10 6.47
CA ARG A 82 4.78 13.77 6.14
C ARG A 82 5.13 12.34 6.51
N ILE A 83 4.74 11.90 7.71
CA ILE A 83 4.96 10.52 8.13
C ILE A 83 4.15 9.54 7.26
N ASN A 84 2.92 9.89 6.89
CA ASN A 84 2.11 9.07 5.97
C ASN A 84 2.74 8.96 4.58
N ARG A 85 3.41 10.02 4.07
CA ARG A 85 4.20 9.93 2.84
C ARG A 85 5.33 8.91 3.00
N ASP A 86 6.06 8.95 4.12
CA ASP A 86 7.13 7.99 4.39
C ASP A 86 6.59 6.54 4.52
N ILE A 87 5.38 6.38 5.08
CA ILE A 87 4.68 5.09 5.12
C ILE A 87 4.33 4.62 3.69
N ALA A 88 3.85 5.50 2.83
CA ALA A 88 3.54 5.15 1.44
C ALA A 88 4.78 4.68 0.66
N ASP A 89 5.96 5.27 0.91
CA ASP A 89 7.23 4.79 0.35
C ASP A 89 7.59 3.39 0.88
N ILE A 90 7.39 3.15 2.18
CA ILE A 90 7.60 1.84 2.79
C ILE A 90 6.63 0.80 2.18
N ASP A 91 5.35 1.16 1.99
CA ASP A 91 4.34 0.28 1.41
C ASP A 91 4.66 -0.05 -0.07
N LEU A 92 5.17 0.92 -0.84
CA LEU A 92 5.65 0.68 -2.21
C LEU A 92 6.80 -0.34 -2.22
N ARG A 93 7.77 -0.19 -1.33
CA ARG A 93 8.89 -1.14 -1.21
C ARG A 93 8.42 -2.53 -0.82
N GLN A 94 7.42 -2.64 0.06
CA GLN A 94 6.81 -3.91 0.41
C GLN A 94 6.13 -4.58 -0.79
N LEU A 95 5.40 -3.79 -1.58
CA LEU A 95 4.75 -4.28 -2.79
C LEU A 95 5.78 -4.80 -3.80
N LEU A 96 6.85 -4.05 -4.03
CA LEU A 96 7.94 -4.47 -4.93
C LEU A 96 8.60 -5.76 -4.45
N THR A 97 8.93 -5.87 -3.16
CA THR A 97 9.49 -7.11 -2.58
C THR A 97 8.57 -8.30 -2.82
N ASN A 98 7.28 -8.16 -2.53
CA ASN A 98 6.31 -9.24 -2.74
C ASN A 98 6.16 -9.60 -4.22
N THR A 99 6.14 -8.59 -5.12
CA THR A 99 6.04 -8.83 -6.56
C THR A 99 7.25 -9.59 -7.09
N VAL A 100 8.48 -9.17 -6.70
CA VAL A 100 9.72 -9.86 -7.09
C VAL A 100 9.71 -11.32 -6.61
N SER A 101 9.36 -11.55 -5.33
CA SER A 101 9.27 -12.91 -4.82
C SER A 101 8.20 -13.75 -5.54
N SER A 102 7.04 -13.15 -5.86
CA SER A 102 5.99 -13.85 -6.64
C SER A 102 6.44 -14.20 -8.06
N VAL A 103 7.21 -13.32 -8.71
CA VAL A 103 7.79 -13.59 -10.04
C VAL A 103 8.80 -14.74 -9.95
N GLN A 104 9.67 -14.74 -8.95
CA GLN A 104 10.64 -15.81 -8.73
C GLN A 104 9.96 -17.14 -8.43
N ASP A 105 8.92 -17.16 -7.59
CA ASP A 105 8.14 -18.36 -7.30
C ASP A 105 7.44 -18.91 -8.55
N ALA A 106 6.80 -18.05 -9.35
CA ALA A 106 6.16 -18.45 -10.60
C ALA A 106 7.17 -18.94 -11.65
N TYR A 107 8.38 -18.36 -11.67
CA TYR A 107 9.49 -18.85 -12.52
C TYR A 107 9.91 -20.27 -12.12
N TRP A 108 10.10 -20.55 -10.84
CA TRP A 108 10.44 -21.89 -10.37
C TRP A 108 9.31 -22.89 -10.57
N ASP A 109 8.04 -22.46 -10.52
CA ASP A 109 6.89 -23.29 -10.90
C ASP A 109 6.91 -23.66 -12.39
N LEU A 110 7.33 -22.73 -13.25
CA LEU A 110 7.51 -23.01 -14.68
C LEU A 110 8.64 -24.01 -14.92
N VAL A 111 9.78 -23.86 -14.21
CA VAL A 111 10.90 -24.81 -14.26
C VAL A 111 10.45 -26.21 -13.82
N TYR A 112 9.65 -26.30 -12.73
CA TYR A 112 9.06 -27.55 -12.27
C TYR A 112 8.16 -28.19 -13.33
N ALA A 113 7.24 -27.43 -13.89
CA ALA A 113 6.30 -27.93 -14.89
C ALA A 113 7.03 -28.42 -16.15
N THR A 114 8.12 -27.75 -16.55
CA THR A 114 8.97 -28.14 -17.67
C THR A 114 9.70 -29.45 -17.36
N GLY A 115 10.27 -29.58 -16.18
CA GLY A 115 10.95 -30.82 -15.76
C GLY A 115 9.98 -32.00 -15.61
N THR A 116 8.79 -31.78 -15.05
CA THR A 116 7.75 -32.79 -14.93
C THR A 116 7.26 -33.29 -16.32
N LEU A 117 7.11 -32.38 -17.30
CA LEU A 117 6.78 -32.73 -18.66
C LEU A 117 7.81 -33.69 -19.26
N GLU A 118 9.08 -33.42 -19.04
CA GLU A 118 10.18 -34.28 -19.53
C GLU A 118 10.14 -35.67 -18.86
N VAL A 119 9.92 -35.75 -17.54
CA VAL A 119 9.74 -37.03 -16.82
C VAL A 119 8.58 -37.81 -17.38
N GLN A 120 7.43 -37.19 -17.68
CA GLN A 120 6.27 -37.87 -18.25
C GLN A 120 6.51 -38.34 -19.70
N ARG A 121 7.27 -37.60 -20.50
CA ARG A 121 7.68 -38.02 -21.85
C ARG A 121 8.55 -39.25 -21.79
N GLN A 122 9.56 -39.28 -20.93
CA GLN A 122 10.44 -40.42 -20.73
C GLN A 122 9.67 -41.65 -20.21
N ALA A 123 8.73 -41.45 -19.28
CA ALA A 123 7.88 -42.52 -18.77
C ALA A 123 6.97 -43.14 -19.87
N LEU A 124 6.44 -42.30 -20.76
CA LEU A 124 5.67 -42.78 -21.91
C LEU A 124 6.55 -43.54 -22.89
N GLU A 125 7.74 -43.07 -23.21
CA GLU A 125 8.70 -43.74 -24.11
C GLU A 125 9.08 -45.14 -23.59
N LEU A 126 9.34 -45.24 -22.27
CA LEU A 126 9.59 -46.54 -21.62
C LEU A 126 8.39 -47.50 -21.74
N ALA A 127 7.17 -46.99 -21.54
CA ALA A 127 5.96 -47.81 -21.66
C ALA A 127 5.71 -48.25 -23.12
N GLU A 128 5.96 -47.39 -24.11
CA GLU A 128 5.84 -47.73 -25.53
C GLU A 128 6.93 -48.72 -26.00
N THR A 129 8.13 -48.61 -25.44
CA THR A 129 9.19 -49.59 -25.68
C THR A 129 8.79 -50.97 -25.15
N LEU A 130 8.23 -51.03 -23.95
CA LEU A 130 7.72 -52.27 -23.36
C LEU A 130 6.61 -52.94 -24.20
N ILE A 131 5.73 -52.12 -24.84
CA ILE A 131 4.72 -52.66 -25.77
C ILE A 131 5.40 -53.34 -26.96
N ARG A 132 6.38 -52.70 -27.60
CA ARG A 132 7.11 -53.26 -28.74
C ARG A 132 7.81 -54.56 -28.38
N ASP A 133 8.45 -54.63 -27.23
CA ASP A 133 9.13 -55.83 -26.74
C ASP A 133 8.14 -56.96 -26.47
N ASN A 134 6.98 -56.66 -25.88
CA ASN A 134 5.93 -57.62 -25.61
C ASN A 134 5.28 -58.17 -26.91
N GLU A 135 5.03 -57.28 -27.88
CA GLU A 135 4.50 -57.69 -29.20
C GLU A 135 5.45 -58.67 -29.92
N ALA A 136 6.74 -58.36 -29.94
CA ALA A 136 7.76 -59.22 -30.50
C ALA A 136 7.80 -60.63 -29.81
N ARG A 137 7.69 -60.64 -28.46
CA ARG A 137 7.67 -61.93 -27.70
C ARG A 137 6.38 -62.76 -27.90
N VAL A 138 5.25 -62.09 -28.07
CA VAL A 138 4.00 -62.80 -28.40
C VAL A 138 4.04 -63.33 -29.78
N GLU A 139 4.62 -62.62 -30.76
CA GLU A 139 4.75 -63.09 -32.15
C GLU A 139 5.59 -64.35 -32.25
N ILE A 140 6.68 -64.46 -31.49
CA ILE A 140 7.51 -65.66 -31.43
C ILE A 140 6.99 -66.73 -30.45
N GLY A 141 5.84 -66.52 -29.82
CA GLY A 141 5.16 -67.46 -28.94
C GLY A 141 5.74 -67.69 -27.57
N THR A 142 6.61 -66.76 -27.10
CA THR A 142 7.25 -66.83 -25.77
C THR A 142 6.48 -66.07 -24.68
N MET A 143 5.37 -65.37 -25.06
CA MET A 143 4.56 -64.60 -24.14
C MET A 143 3.07 -64.71 -24.43
N ALA A 144 2.23 -64.62 -23.38
CA ALA A 144 0.77 -64.66 -23.56
C ALA A 144 0.25 -63.29 -24.09
N PRO A 145 -0.72 -63.27 -25.02
CA PRO A 145 -1.27 -62.02 -25.58
C PRO A 145 -1.86 -61.05 -24.56
N ILE A 146 -2.31 -61.59 -23.45
CA ILE A 146 -2.86 -60.73 -22.34
C ILE A 146 -1.84 -59.74 -21.79
N GLU A 147 -0.56 -60.04 -21.85
CA GLU A 147 0.52 -59.12 -21.37
C GLU A 147 0.65 -57.87 -22.24
N ILE A 148 0.28 -57.93 -23.54
CA ILE A 148 0.20 -56.75 -24.41
C ILE A 148 -0.91 -55.81 -23.95
N VAL A 149 -2.05 -56.36 -23.50
CA VAL A 149 -3.17 -55.55 -23.02
C VAL A 149 -2.76 -54.76 -21.78
N SER A 150 -2.03 -55.40 -20.86
CA SER A 150 -1.48 -54.73 -19.65
C SER A 150 -0.52 -53.58 -20.01
N ALA A 151 0.44 -53.83 -20.93
CA ALA A 151 1.38 -52.78 -21.36
C ALA A 151 0.70 -51.64 -22.10
N ARG A 152 -0.30 -51.93 -22.95
CA ARG A 152 -1.10 -50.89 -23.63
C ARG A 152 -1.93 -50.06 -22.66
N SER A 153 -2.48 -50.66 -21.59
CA SER A 153 -3.20 -49.96 -20.53
C SER A 153 -2.27 -48.97 -19.80
N GLU A 154 -1.03 -49.41 -19.50
CA GLU A 154 -0.02 -48.53 -18.89
C GLU A 154 0.34 -47.35 -19.79
N ALA A 155 0.63 -47.59 -21.07
CA ALA A 155 0.93 -46.55 -22.03
C ALA A 155 -0.22 -45.52 -22.18
N ALA A 156 -1.49 -46.01 -22.16
CA ALA A 156 -2.66 -45.13 -22.17
C ALA A 156 -2.70 -44.24 -20.94
N GLN A 157 -2.36 -44.75 -19.75
CA GLN A 157 -2.30 -43.99 -18.51
C GLN A 157 -1.15 -42.97 -18.55
N ARG A 158 0.02 -43.32 -19.13
CA ARG A 158 1.14 -42.39 -19.32
C ARG A 158 0.80 -41.27 -20.30
N ARG A 159 0.05 -41.54 -21.38
CA ARG A 159 -0.45 -40.47 -22.27
C ARG A 159 -1.39 -39.52 -21.58
N GLN A 160 -2.24 -40.03 -20.68
CA GLN A 160 -3.09 -39.13 -19.85
C GLN A 160 -2.23 -38.23 -18.92
N SER A 161 -1.22 -38.82 -18.25
CA SER A 161 -0.31 -38.05 -17.38
C SER A 161 0.48 -37.04 -18.19
N LEU A 162 0.93 -37.35 -19.39
CA LEU A 162 1.62 -36.42 -20.29
C LEU A 162 0.71 -35.23 -20.66
N ALA A 163 -0.53 -35.50 -21.08
CA ALA A 163 -1.48 -34.44 -21.42
C ALA A 163 -1.77 -33.52 -20.21
N GLN A 164 -1.83 -34.08 -18.99
CA GLN A 164 -1.96 -33.29 -17.78
C GLN A 164 -0.70 -32.41 -17.50
N ALA A 165 0.50 -32.97 -17.75
CA ALA A 165 1.74 -32.21 -17.60
C ALA A 165 1.84 -31.05 -18.62
N GLU A 166 1.40 -31.27 -19.86
CA GLU A 166 1.31 -30.24 -20.90
C GLU A 166 0.35 -29.11 -20.48
N GLN A 167 -0.81 -29.46 -19.93
CA GLN A 167 -1.75 -28.46 -19.39
C GLN A 167 -1.15 -27.68 -18.21
N ASN A 168 -0.47 -28.39 -17.29
CA ASN A 168 0.16 -27.74 -16.13
C ASN A 168 1.27 -26.76 -16.57
N LEU A 169 2.07 -27.14 -17.58
CA LEU A 169 3.09 -26.26 -18.15
C LEU A 169 2.47 -24.97 -18.73
N ALA A 170 1.41 -25.12 -19.53
CA ALA A 170 0.71 -23.95 -20.10
C ALA A 170 0.12 -23.04 -19.00
N THR A 171 -0.37 -23.63 -17.92
CA THR A 171 -0.91 -22.88 -16.78
C THR A 171 0.20 -22.15 -16.02
N ALA A 172 1.34 -22.79 -15.78
CA ALA A 172 2.48 -22.18 -15.11
C ALA A 172 3.08 -21.02 -15.94
N GLU A 173 3.18 -21.22 -17.27
CA GLU A 173 3.62 -20.18 -18.19
C GLU A 173 2.67 -18.97 -18.17
N LEU A 174 1.36 -19.19 -18.17
CA LEU A 174 0.38 -18.12 -18.10
C LEU A 174 0.46 -17.36 -16.75
N ALA A 175 0.67 -18.07 -15.65
CA ALA A 175 0.82 -17.48 -14.34
C ALA A 175 2.05 -16.55 -14.26
N LEU A 176 3.19 -16.96 -14.83
CA LEU A 176 4.37 -16.11 -14.91
C LEU A 176 4.14 -14.90 -15.82
N LYS A 177 3.54 -15.10 -17.00
CA LYS A 177 3.19 -14.00 -17.93
C LYS A 177 2.33 -12.95 -17.26
N GLN A 178 1.35 -13.34 -16.46
CA GLN A 178 0.47 -12.41 -15.73
C GLN A 178 1.25 -11.46 -14.81
N LEU A 179 2.42 -11.88 -14.32
CA LEU A 179 3.24 -11.08 -13.41
C LEU A 179 4.28 -10.18 -14.13
N ILE A 180 4.73 -10.57 -15.32
CA ILE A 180 5.85 -9.89 -16.02
C ILE A 180 5.42 -9.07 -17.23
N VAL A 181 4.22 -9.32 -17.79
CA VAL A 181 3.73 -8.67 -19.01
C VAL A 181 2.89 -7.45 -18.66
N GLY A 182 3.11 -6.33 -19.34
CA GLY A 182 2.42 -5.06 -19.08
C GLY A 182 0.99 -4.98 -19.60
N GLY A 183 0.57 -5.94 -20.45
CA GLY A 183 -0.77 -5.98 -21.03
C GLY A 183 -0.88 -7.06 -22.12
N THR A 184 -2.10 -7.28 -22.63
CA THR A 184 -2.35 -8.26 -23.71
C THR A 184 -1.75 -7.88 -25.05
N ASP A 185 -1.35 -6.60 -25.22
CA ASP A 185 -0.74 -6.08 -26.44
C ASP A 185 0.81 -6.18 -26.40
N ASP A 186 1.37 -6.68 -25.31
CA ASP A 186 2.80 -6.92 -25.15
C ASP A 186 3.22 -8.14 -26.00
N GLU A 187 4.36 -8.04 -26.69
CA GLU A 187 4.88 -9.10 -27.56
C GLU A 187 5.14 -10.41 -26.79
N TYR A 188 5.50 -10.33 -25.52
CA TYR A 188 5.75 -11.50 -24.65
C TYR A 188 4.48 -12.24 -24.27
N TRP A 189 3.28 -11.66 -24.44
CA TRP A 189 2.02 -12.36 -24.17
C TRP A 189 1.83 -13.59 -25.05
N ALA A 190 2.19 -13.49 -26.34
CA ALA A 190 2.08 -14.57 -27.31
C ALA A 190 3.34 -15.46 -27.38
N ALA A 191 4.47 -15.03 -26.81
CA ALA A 191 5.72 -15.77 -26.84
C ALA A 191 5.67 -17.02 -25.94
N THR A 192 6.40 -18.06 -26.28
CA THR A 192 6.62 -19.23 -25.42
C THR A 192 7.83 -18.97 -24.53
N LEU A 193 7.65 -19.12 -23.20
CA LEU A 193 8.71 -18.94 -22.23
C LEU A 193 9.49 -20.24 -22.03
N ASN A 194 10.81 -20.17 -22.19
CA ASN A 194 11.69 -21.31 -21.95
C ASN A 194 12.65 -20.96 -20.80
N PRO A 195 12.52 -21.58 -19.62
CA PRO A 195 13.43 -21.35 -18.50
C PRO A 195 14.80 -21.96 -18.82
N VAL A 196 15.86 -21.17 -18.57
CA VAL A 196 17.25 -21.58 -18.87
C VAL A 196 18.10 -21.84 -17.62
N ASP A 197 17.65 -21.34 -16.46
CA ASP A 197 18.40 -21.51 -15.23
C ASP A 197 18.26 -22.93 -14.66
N LEU A 198 19.37 -23.48 -14.25
CA LEU A 198 19.40 -24.74 -13.51
C LEU A 198 19.39 -24.45 -12.01
N PRO A 199 18.54 -25.15 -11.23
CA PRO A 199 18.51 -24.97 -9.79
C PRO A 199 19.85 -25.35 -9.16
N THR A 200 20.34 -24.48 -8.29
CA THR A 200 21.56 -24.72 -7.50
C THR A 200 21.24 -25.67 -6.34
N LEU A 201 22.05 -26.71 -6.17
CA LEU A 201 21.89 -27.66 -5.05
C LEU A 201 22.63 -27.22 -3.78
N GLU A 202 23.44 -26.15 -3.86
CA GLU A 202 24.20 -25.66 -2.71
C GLU A 202 23.27 -24.97 -1.72
N VAL A 203 23.33 -25.41 -0.48
CA VAL A 203 22.66 -24.76 0.64
C VAL A 203 23.62 -23.76 1.26
N PRO A 204 23.32 -22.44 1.24
CA PRO A 204 24.17 -21.46 1.88
C PRO A 204 24.23 -21.70 3.40
N ALA A 205 25.41 -21.49 4.00
CA ALA A 205 25.54 -21.47 5.45
C ALA A 205 24.83 -20.21 6.00
N ILE A 206 23.74 -20.41 6.73
CA ILE A 206 22.92 -19.31 7.26
C ILE A 206 23.20 -19.14 8.75
N ASP A 207 23.67 -17.95 9.15
CA ASP A 207 23.71 -17.52 10.54
C ASP A 207 22.35 -17.02 10.97
N LEU A 208 21.67 -17.78 11.85
CA LEU A 208 20.30 -17.46 12.31
C LEU A 208 20.25 -16.13 13.08
N GLU A 209 21.26 -15.82 13.89
CA GLU A 209 21.27 -14.60 14.71
C GLU A 209 21.42 -13.35 13.82
N GLU A 210 22.32 -13.40 12.84
CA GLU A 210 22.50 -12.34 11.88
C GLU A 210 21.25 -12.16 10.99
N ALA A 211 20.63 -13.25 10.57
CA ALA A 211 19.41 -13.26 9.78
C ALA A 211 18.24 -12.58 10.53
N ILE A 212 18.05 -12.90 11.81
CA ILE A 212 17.03 -12.26 12.66
C ILE A 212 17.33 -10.77 12.83
N ARG A 213 18.57 -10.39 13.08
CA ARG A 213 18.96 -8.98 13.25
C ARG A 213 18.67 -8.19 11.96
N THR A 214 19.10 -8.70 10.82
CA THR A 214 18.84 -8.09 9.52
C THR A 214 17.34 -7.90 9.27
N ALA A 215 16.53 -8.93 9.54
CA ALA A 215 15.10 -8.84 9.37
C ALA A 215 14.46 -7.78 10.30
N LEU A 216 14.88 -7.69 11.57
CA LEU A 216 14.35 -6.68 12.51
C LEU A 216 14.72 -5.24 12.13
N ASP A 217 15.84 -5.04 11.42
CA ASP A 217 16.27 -3.72 10.98
C ASP A 217 15.68 -3.32 9.62
N GLU A 218 15.57 -4.26 8.69
CA GLU A 218 15.23 -3.98 7.30
C GLU A 218 13.74 -4.19 6.94
N ARG A 219 12.99 -4.97 7.72
CA ARG A 219 11.59 -5.30 7.37
C ARG A 219 10.68 -4.07 7.37
N THR A 220 9.88 -3.99 6.33
CA THR A 220 8.93 -2.91 6.07
C THR A 220 7.79 -2.84 7.08
N ASP A 221 7.30 -3.97 7.58
CA ASP A 221 6.26 -4.02 8.59
C ASP A 221 6.73 -3.46 9.94
N ILE A 222 7.99 -3.72 10.33
CA ILE A 222 8.64 -3.12 11.49
C ILE A 222 8.81 -1.60 11.27
N ALA A 223 9.34 -1.20 10.11
CA ALA A 223 9.52 0.21 9.77
C ALA A 223 8.18 0.96 9.77
N ARG A 224 7.13 0.40 9.17
CA ARG A 224 5.76 0.94 9.18
C ARG A 224 5.20 1.07 10.59
N SER A 225 5.38 0.05 11.42
CA SER A 225 4.91 0.08 12.83
C SER A 225 5.63 1.15 13.65
N ARG A 226 6.94 1.38 13.41
CA ARG A 226 7.70 2.47 14.01
C ARG A 226 7.12 3.84 13.56
N ARG A 227 6.84 4.04 12.28
CA ARG A 227 6.21 5.27 11.77
C ARG A 227 4.80 5.48 12.34
N GLN A 228 4.03 4.42 12.53
CA GLN A 228 2.72 4.51 13.20
C GLN A 228 2.86 4.95 14.66
N LEU A 229 3.90 4.49 15.36
CA LEU A 229 4.22 4.96 16.70
C LEU A 229 4.58 6.46 16.70
N ASP A 230 5.32 6.94 15.69
CA ASP A 230 5.65 8.36 15.53
C ASP A 230 4.37 9.20 15.35
N ILE A 231 3.40 8.76 14.53
CA ILE A 231 2.09 9.42 14.38
C ILE A 231 1.38 9.52 15.73
N ASN A 232 1.34 8.42 16.50
CA ASN A 232 0.68 8.42 17.79
C ASN A 232 1.38 9.35 18.80
N ASN A 233 2.71 9.47 18.75
CA ASN A 233 3.47 10.42 19.57
C ASN A 233 3.18 11.88 19.18
N VAL A 234 3.06 12.17 17.87
CA VAL A 234 2.64 13.50 17.39
C VAL A 234 1.23 13.83 17.90
N ASN A 235 0.30 12.89 17.81
CA ASN A 235 -1.06 13.03 18.31
C ASN A 235 -1.08 13.24 19.83
N LEU A 236 -0.31 12.46 20.57
CA LEU A 236 -0.17 12.61 22.04
C LEU A 236 0.37 13.99 22.41
N SER A 237 1.39 14.48 21.70
CA SER A 237 1.96 15.83 21.89
C SER A 237 0.92 16.92 21.62
N SER A 238 0.13 16.81 20.57
CA SER A 238 -0.96 17.73 20.24
C SER A 238 -2.05 17.72 21.32
N LEU A 239 -2.46 16.53 21.78
CA LEU A 239 -3.46 16.41 22.85
C LEU A 239 -2.93 16.87 24.21
N SER A 240 -1.64 16.69 24.50
CA SER A 240 -1.00 17.27 25.67
C SER A 240 -1.06 18.80 25.65
N ASN A 241 -0.79 19.42 24.48
CA ASN A 241 -0.91 20.84 24.28
C ASN A 241 -2.36 21.35 24.42
N SER A 242 -3.34 20.56 23.99
CA SER A 242 -4.77 20.90 24.08
C SER A 242 -5.30 20.99 25.51
N ARG A 243 -4.58 20.46 26.51
CA ARG A 243 -4.88 20.58 27.96
C ARG A 243 -4.49 21.91 28.55
N LEU A 244 -3.65 22.69 27.86
CA LEU A 244 -3.22 24.00 28.32
C LEU A 244 -4.36 25.03 28.22
N PRO A 245 -4.35 26.07 29.06
CA PRO A 245 -5.21 27.23 28.86
C PRO A 245 -5.04 27.82 27.46
N ALA A 246 -6.13 28.22 26.81
CA ALA A 246 -6.04 29.07 25.64
C ALA A 246 -5.80 30.51 26.07
N VAL A 247 -4.71 31.08 25.60
CA VAL A 247 -4.34 32.50 25.80
C VAL A 247 -3.98 33.03 24.42
N ASP A 248 -4.90 33.82 23.85
CA ASP A 248 -4.78 34.29 22.48
C ASP A 248 -4.67 35.85 22.51
N LEU A 249 -3.64 36.36 21.84
CA LEU A 249 -3.50 37.78 21.56
C LEU A 249 -4.04 38.06 20.14
N VAL A 250 -5.07 38.89 20.05
CA VAL A 250 -5.72 39.25 18.80
C VAL A 250 -5.52 40.75 18.54
N GLY A 251 -4.85 41.07 17.46
CA GLY A 251 -4.76 42.42 16.92
C GLY A 251 -5.62 42.54 15.67
N THR A 252 -6.46 43.56 15.61
CA THR A 252 -7.30 43.88 14.45
C THR A 252 -7.09 45.30 14.02
N TYR A 253 -6.88 45.56 12.75
CA TYR A 253 -6.85 46.86 12.11
C TYR A 253 -7.89 46.88 11.00
N GLN A 254 -8.73 47.93 11.04
CA GLN A 254 -9.83 48.06 10.09
C GLN A 254 -9.93 49.48 9.55
N LEU A 255 -10.09 49.58 8.26
CA LEU A 255 -10.46 50.79 7.53
C LEU A 255 -11.88 50.67 7.03
N GLN A 256 -12.64 51.75 7.09
CA GLN A 256 -14.01 51.79 6.60
C GLN A 256 -14.21 53.03 5.73
N GLY A 257 -14.96 52.84 4.63
CA GLY A 257 -15.36 53.93 3.75
C GLY A 257 -16.84 53.82 3.44
N GLN A 258 -17.50 54.97 3.36
CA GLN A 258 -18.90 55.07 3.00
C GLN A 258 -19.08 56.07 1.86
N GLY A 259 -19.76 55.63 0.80
CA GLY A 259 -20.10 56.49 -0.36
C GLY A 259 -21.56 56.31 -0.76
N GLY A 260 -21.93 57.04 -1.77
CA GLY A 260 -23.29 57.06 -2.33
C GLY A 260 -23.94 58.42 -2.31
N THR A 261 -25.05 58.58 -2.93
CA THR A 261 -25.81 59.84 -2.94
C THR A 261 -26.31 60.14 -1.54
N ARG A 262 -25.87 61.25 -0.96
CA ARG A 262 -26.20 61.69 0.38
C ARG A 262 -27.38 62.69 0.34
N PHE A 263 -28.39 62.43 1.16
CA PHE A 263 -29.57 63.27 1.32
C PHE A 263 -29.47 64.05 2.66
N ASN A 264 -29.33 65.37 2.56
CA ASN A 264 -29.47 66.25 3.72
C ASN A 264 -30.94 66.69 3.88
N ARG A 265 -31.51 66.48 5.07
CA ARG A 265 -32.92 66.67 5.35
C ARG A 265 -33.13 67.68 6.46
N THR A 266 -34.30 68.32 6.47
CA THR A 266 -34.71 69.33 7.48
C THR A 266 -35.01 68.72 8.84
N GLY A 267 -34.82 67.42 9.01
CA GLY A 267 -35.08 66.66 10.24
C GLY A 267 -35.35 65.19 9.89
N LEU A 268 -35.67 64.37 10.88
CA LEU A 268 -35.95 62.95 10.72
C LEU A 268 -37.15 62.73 9.82
N GLY A 269 -36.97 62.22 8.60
CA GLY A 269 -38.05 62.05 7.61
C GLY A 269 -38.55 63.33 6.95
N GLY A 270 -37.86 64.48 7.20
CA GLY A 270 -38.23 65.75 6.57
C GLY A 270 -37.85 65.87 5.10
N LEU A 271 -38.20 67.02 4.50
CA LEU A 271 -37.88 67.27 3.08
C LEU A 271 -36.38 67.25 2.82
N VAL A 272 -35.98 66.69 1.69
CA VAL A 272 -34.58 66.78 1.22
C VAL A 272 -34.34 68.21 0.74
N PHE A 273 -33.46 68.92 1.38
CA PHE A 273 -33.06 70.28 0.96
C PHE A 273 -31.77 70.31 0.15
N GLN A 274 -30.98 69.25 0.23
CA GLN A 274 -29.74 69.13 -0.55
C GLN A 274 -29.47 67.66 -0.87
N GLU A 275 -29.16 67.40 -2.12
CA GLU A 275 -28.65 66.11 -2.60
C GLU A 275 -27.19 66.30 -3.02
N ILE A 276 -26.32 65.46 -2.48
CA ILE A 276 -24.89 65.43 -2.76
C ILE A 276 -24.64 64.11 -3.53
N PRO A 277 -24.41 64.18 -4.86
CA PRO A 277 -24.10 63.01 -5.62
C PRO A 277 -22.79 62.32 -5.15
N GLY A 278 -22.85 61.01 -5.07
CA GLY A 278 -21.67 60.23 -4.71
C GLY A 278 -21.83 58.77 -5.12
N GLY A 279 -20.76 57.98 -5.07
CA GLY A 279 -20.70 56.64 -5.52
C GLY A 279 -19.78 55.74 -4.72
N ILE A 280 -19.44 54.56 -5.29
CA ILE A 280 -18.50 53.61 -4.69
C ILE A 280 -17.07 54.19 -4.61
N GLY A 281 -16.71 55.10 -5.54
CA GLY A 281 -15.42 55.76 -5.55
C GLY A 281 -15.13 56.56 -4.25
N ASP A 282 -16.16 57.19 -3.67
CA ASP A 282 -16.00 57.96 -2.42
C ASP A 282 -15.66 57.02 -1.25
N ALA A 283 -16.26 55.82 -1.21
CA ALA A 283 -15.95 54.80 -0.21
C ALA A 283 -14.50 54.29 -0.37
N PHE A 284 -14.01 54.13 -1.60
CA PHE A 284 -12.64 53.71 -1.84
C PHE A 284 -11.62 54.78 -1.57
N ASN A 285 -11.92 56.06 -1.88
CA ASN A 285 -11.04 57.18 -1.57
C ASN A 285 -10.82 57.30 -0.05
N GLN A 286 -11.88 57.16 0.76
CA GLN A 286 -11.77 57.16 2.23
C GLN A 286 -10.92 55.98 2.74
N LEU A 287 -10.94 54.81 2.10
CA LEU A 287 -10.05 53.71 2.45
C LEU A 287 -8.59 54.01 2.09
N TYR A 288 -8.38 54.62 0.90
CA TYR A 288 -7.05 54.98 0.40
C TYR A 288 -6.41 56.09 1.25
N ASP A 289 -7.20 57.11 1.61
CA ASP A 289 -6.77 58.25 2.43
C ASP A 289 -6.64 57.91 3.93
N VAL A 290 -7.07 56.67 4.31
CA VAL A 290 -7.01 56.16 5.70
C VAL A 290 -7.82 57.08 6.67
N ASP A 291 -8.96 57.57 6.23
CA ASP A 291 -9.77 58.55 6.96
C ASP A 291 -10.30 58.03 8.30
N PHE A 292 -10.72 56.76 8.34
CA PHE A 292 -11.38 56.14 9.52
C PHE A 292 -10.70 54.86 9.96
N PRO A 293 -9.44 54.94 10.48
CA PRO A 293 -8.75 53.79 11.01
C PRO A 293 -9.31 53.38 12.37
N THR A 294 -9.54 52.07 12.52
CA THR A 294 -9.92 51.51 13.82
C THR A 294 -8.94 50.37 14.14
N TRP A 295 -8.40 50.34 15.35
CA TRP A 295 -7.59 49.23 15.80
C TRP A 295 -8.09 48.71 17.14
N ASN A 296 -7.93 47.41 17.34
CA ASN A 296 -8.27 46.71 18.56
C ASN A 296 -7.15 45.73 18.92
N LEU A 297 -6.77 45.67 20.16
CA LEU A 297 -5.86 44.70 20.74
C LEU A 297 -6.59 44.00 21.90
N GLN A 298 -6.78 42.68 21.77
CA GLN A 298 -7.53 41.91 22.74
C GLN A 298 -6.71 40.72 23.22
N LEU A 299 -6.64 40.48 24.52
CA LEU A 299 -6.12 39.29 25.14
C LEU A 299 -7.31 38.45 25.63
N THR A 300 -7.47 37.25 25.03
CA THR A 300 -8.51 36.32 25.42
C THR A 300 -7.91 35.17 26.21
N VAL A 301 -8.44 34.87 27.39
CA VAL A 301 -8.05 33.74 28.23
C VAL A 301 -9.23 32.83 28.42
N SER A 302 -9.08 31.54 28.08
CA SER A 302 -10.12 30.51 28.25
C SER A 302 -9.51 29.22 28.80
N TYR A 303 -10.10 28.72 29.87
CA TYR A 303 -9.68 27.47 30.49
C TYR A 303 -10.91 26.65 30.95
N PRO A 304 -11.06 25.38 30.55
CA PRO A 304 -12.13 24.54 31.05
C PRO A 304 -11.86 24.14 32.50
N LEU A 305 -12.80 24.39 33.39
CA LEU A 305 -12.73 23.96 34.78
C LEU A 305 -13.34 22.59 34.98
N GLY A 306 -12.73 21.76 35.85
CA GLY A 306 -13.23 20.40 36.14
C GLY A 306 -12.72 19.32 35.18
N GLN A 307 -13.46 18.21 35.05
CA GLN A 307 -13.11 17.14 34.13
C GLN A 307 -13.31 17.56 32.67
N SER A 308 -12.23 17.60 31.93
CA SER A 308 -12.28 18.07 30.54
C SER A 308 -12.23 16.93 29.52
N ALA A 309 -12.89 17.09 28.39
CA ALA A 309 -12.77 16.17 27.26
C ALA A 309 -11.29 16.02 26.79
N ALA A 310 -10.49 17.08 26.94
CA ALA A 310 -9.08 17.09 26.59
C ALA A 310 -8.25 16.11 27.46
N ASP A 311 -8.55 16.02 28.77
CA ASP A 311 -7.88 15.07 29.65
C ASP A 311 -8.22 13.62 29.31
N ALA A 312 -9.50 13.36 29.02
CA ALA A 312 -9.93 12.03 28.59
C ALA A 312 -9.29 11.61 27.23
N GLN A 313 -9.22 12.52 26.27
CA GLN A 313 -8.56 12.29 24.98
C GLN A 313 -7.06 12.05 25.13
N TYR A 314 -6.38 12.82 25.99
CA TYR A 314 -4.97 12.62 26.30
C TYR A 314 -4.73 11.25 26.95
N ALA A 315 -5.52 10.87 27.96
CA ALA A 315 -5.41 9.56 28.61
C ALA A 315 -5.60 8.42 27.61
N ARG A 316 -6.60 8.50 26.73
CA ARG A 316 -6.82 7.55 25.65
C ARG A 316 -5.64 7.46 24.69
N ALA A 317 -5.09 8.60 24.25
CA ALA A 317 -3.95 8.61 23.35
C ALA A 317 -2.69 8.02 23.99
N ARG A 318 -2.48 8.23 25.30
CA ARG A 318 -1.39 7.62 26.05
C ARG A 318 -1.50 6.10 26.07
N ILE A 319 -2.70 5.56 26.29
CA ILE A 319 -2.96 4.10 26.24
C ILE A 319 -2.70 3.59 24.83
N GLN A 320 -3.12 4.32 23.81
CA GLN A 320 -2.89 3.96 22.39
C GLN A 320 -1.40 3.85 22.07
N VAL A 321 -0.56 4.76 22.56
CA VAL A 321 0.92 4.68 22.40
C VAL A 321 1.45 3.41 23.05
N GLN A 322 1.02 3.09 24.27
CA GLN A 322 1.44 1.86 24.97
C GLN A 322 1.00 0.59 24.23
N GLN A 323 -0.21 0.59 23.67
CA GLN A 323 -0.74 -0.51 22.86
C GLN A 323 0.12 -0.74 21.61
N VAL A 324 0.44 0.32 20.86
CA VAL A 324 1.29 0.21 19.64
C VAL A 324 2.71 -0.25 20.00
N GLN A 325 3.27 0.19 21.14
CA GLN A 325 4.56 -0.30 21.62
C GLN A 325 4.52 -1.81 21.95
N ALA A 326 3.42 -2.30 22.53
CA ALA A 326 3.25 -3.72 22.80
C ALA A 326 3.12 -4.53 21.50
N GLN A 327 2.35 -3.99 20.52
CA GLN A 327 2.22 -4.59 19.19
C GLN A 327 3.56 -4.66 18.45
N LEU A 328 4.38 -3.62 18.54
CA LEU A 328 5.73 -3.61 17.93
C LEU A 328 6.63 -4.69 18.53
N ARG A 329 6.60 -4.90 19.87
CA ARG A 329 7.34 -6.00 20.49
C ARG A 329 6.84 -7.38 20.04
N GLN A 330 5.52 -7.56 19.97
CA GLN A 330 4.93 -8.79 19.45
C GLN A 330 5.33 -9.05 17.99
N LEU A 331 5.30 -8.02 17.15
CA LEU A 331 5.74 -8.11 15.76
C LEU A 331 7.21 -8.54 15.66
N GLY A 332 8.09 -8.01 16.51
CA GLY A 332 9.49 -8.43 16.55
C GLY A 332 9.66 -9.93 16.87
N LEU A 333 8.86 -10.47 17.81
CA LEU A 333 8.85 -11.91 18.09
C LEU A 333 8.31 -12.73 16.92
N GLN A 334 7.27 -12.24 16.24
CA GLN A 334 6.73 -12.87 15.05
C GLN A 334 7.77 -12.94 13.93
N VAL A 335 8.48 -11.83 13.66
CA VAL A 335 9.56 -11.78 12.68
C VAL A 335 10.65 -12.78 13.01
N ALA A 336 11.11 -12.84 14.26
CA ALA A 336 12.13 -13.81 14.66
C ALA A 336 11.65 -15.26 14.45
N THR A 337 10.37 -15.54 14.71
CA THR A 337 9.78 -16.86 14.47
C THR A 337 9.69 -17.20 12.99
N GLU A 338 9.29 -16.23 12.12
CA GLU A 338 9.21 -16.41 10.67
C GLU A 338 10.59 -16.71 10.07
N VAL A 339 11.62 -15.93 10.45
CA VAL A 339 13.02 -16.17 10.00
C VAL A 339 13.50 -17.55 10.46
N THR A 340 13.27 -17.90 11.72
CA THR A 340 13.66 -19.22 12.25
C THR A 340 12.99 -20.35 11.47
N ASN A 341 11.69 -20.23 11.19
CA ASN A 341 10.96 -21.23 10.41
C ASN A 341 11.50 -21.35 8.98
N ALA A 342 11.83 -20.24 8.31
CA ALA A 342 12.42 -20.25 6.99
C ALA A 342 13.76 -21.00 6.97
N VAL A 343 14.64 -20.76 7.96
CA VAL A 343 15.93 -21.48 8.10
C VAL A 343 15.71 -22.98 8.33
N LEU A 344 14.79 -23.33 9.26
CA LEU A 344 14.47 -24.73 9.53
C LEU A 344 13.90 -25.44 8.28
N GLN A 345 13.10 -24.74 7.49
CA GLN A 345 12.54 -25.26 6.24
C GLN A 345 13.66 -25.55 5.22
N ILE A 346 14.59 -24.61 5.01
CA ILE A 346 15.74 -24.81 4.14
C ILE A 346 16.57 -26.04 4.57
N GLN A 347 16.88 -26.16 5.85
CA GLN A 347 17.60 -27.32 6.39
C GLN A 347 16.82 -28.64 6.24
N GLY A 348 15.49 -28.60 6.40
CA GLY A 348 14.64 -29.75 6.20
C GLY A 348 14.57 -30.21 4.74
N ILE A 349 14.49 -29.26 3.81
CA ILE A 349 14.48 -29.53 2.37
C ILE A 349 15.82 -30.11 1.91
N ALA A 350 16.95 -29.59 2.40
CA ALA A 350 18.27 -30.14 2.06
C ALA A 350 18.37 -31.66 2.36
N ARG A 351 17.91 -32.08 3.55
CA ARG A 351 17.85 -33.51 3.89
C ARG A 351 16.87 -34.30 3.03
N ARG A 352 15.76 -33.67 2.61
CA ARG A 352 14.78 -34.28 1.71
C ARG A 352 15.34 -34.49 0.32
N ILE A 353 16.16 -33.56 -0.19
CA ILE A 353 16.87 -33.70 -1.48
C ILE A 353 17.81 -34.90 -1.43
N GLU A 354 18.67 -35.01 -0.41
CA GLU A 354 19.59 -36.12 -0.24
C GLU A 354 18.85 -37.47 -0.25
N ALA A 355 17.75 -37.58 0.50
CA ALA A 355 16.94 -38.76 0.56
C ALA A 355 16.24 -39.09 -0.78
N SER A 356 15.71 -38.07 -1.48
CA SER A 356 15.00 -38.28 -2.77
C SER A 356 15.97 -38.60 -3.89
N THR A 357 17.20 -38.08 -3.91
CA THR A 357 18.26 -38.44 -4.84
C THR A 357 18.64 -39.90 -4.69
N ALA A 358 18.88 -40.39 -3.46
CA ALA A 358 19.16 -41.78 -3.18
C ALA A 358 17.99 -42.68 -3.60
N ALA A 359 16.73 -42.26 -3.35
CA ALA A 359 15.55 -43.01 -3.76
C ALA A 359 15.44 -43.12 -5.29
N ARG A 360 15.70 -42.06 -6.04
CA ARG A 360 15.72 -42.08 -7.52
C ARG A 360 16.82 -43.00 -8.06
N GLU A 361 18.04 -42.95 -7.46
CA GLU A 361 19.13 -43.83 -7.86
C GLU A 361 18.75 -45.29 -7.67
N LEU A 362 18.24 -45.67 -6.49
CA LEU A 362 17.78 -47.02 -6.21
C LEU A 362 16.62 -47.47 -7.12
N ALA A 363 15.65 -46.58 -7.42
CA ALA A 363 14.55 -46.88 -8.36
C ALA A 363 15.08 -47.11 -9.77
N THR A 364 16.15 -46.41 -10.21
CA THR A 364 16.79 -46.65 -11.50
C THR A 364 17.46 -48.01 -11.55
N GLU A 365 18.20 -48.40 -10.51
CA GLU A 365 18.81 -49.72 -10.38
C GLU A 365 17.77 -50.83 -10.33
N GLN A 366 16.68 -50.62 -9.59
CA GLN A 366 15.56 -51.52 -9.51
C GLN A 366 14.91 -51.78 -10.89
N LEU A 367 14.65 -50.70 -11.64
CA LEU A 367 14.11 -50.85 -13.01
C LEU A 367 15.05 -51.66 -13.89
N ALA A 368 16.35 -51.40 -13.89
CA ALA A 368 17.33 -52.16 -14.66
C ALA A 368 17.39 -53.64 -14.26
N ALA A 369 17.29 -53.94 -12.97
CA ALA A 369 17.22 -55.31 -12.45
C ALA A 369 15.95 -56.02 -12.90
N GLU A 370 14.76 -55.40 -12.81
CA GLU A 370 13.50 -56.00 -13.23
C GLU A 370 13.42 -56.19 -14.75
N GLN A 371 13.97 -55.27 -15.54
CA GLN A 371 14.11 -55.44 -17.00
C GLN A 371 15.02 -56.62 -17.35
N SER A 372 16.12 -56.81 -16.63
CA SER A 372 17.03 -57.94 -16.83
C SER A 372 16.35 -59.28 -16.48
N LYS A 373 15.62 -59.39 -15.38
CA LYS A 373 14.87 -60.59 -15.00
C LYS A 373 13.76 -60.88 -16.02
N PHE A 374 13.06 -59.84 -16.46
CA PHE A 374 12.03 -59.97 -17.49
C PHE A 374 12.62 -60.45 -18.84
N ALA A 375 13.77 -59.91 -19.23
CA ALA A 375 14.49 -60.35 -20.42
C ALA A 375 14.88 -61.82 -20.35
N ALA A 376 15.29 -62.31 -19.16
CA ALA A 376 15.63 -63.71 -18.91
C ALA A 376 14.40 -64.63 -18.74
N GLY A 377 13.18 -64.08 -18.78
CA GLY A 377 11.95 -64.83 -18.58
C GLY A 377 11.66 -65.27 -17.14
N LEU A 378 12.35 -64.68 -16.18
CA LEU A 378 12.26 -65.01 -14.76
C LEU A 378 11.13 -64.25 -14.03
N GLN A 379 10.59 -63.18 -14.68
CA GLN A 379 9.51 -62.38 -14.13
C GLN A 379 8.50 -61.94 -15.17
N THR A 380 7.31 -61.52 -14.70
CA THR A 380 6.22 -61.02 -15.55
C THR A 380 6.39 -59.54 -15.83
N ASN A 381 5.74 -59.08 -16.91
CA ASN A 381 5.64 -57.66 -17.29
C ASN A 381 5.19 -56.76 -16.15
N PHE A 382 4.39 -57.23 -15.20
CA PHE A 382 3.86 -56.47 -14.08
C PHE A 382 4.97 -55.80 -13.23
N PHE A 383 6.06 -56.52 -12.96
CA PHE A 383 7.16 -55.95 -12.13
C PHE A 383 7.94 -54.89 -12.88
N VAL A 384 8.10 -54.99 -14.20
CA VAL A 384 8.73 -53.94 -15.00
C VAL A 384 7.86 -52.66 -15.01
N VAL A 385 6.55 -52.82 -15.22
CA VAL A 385 5.59 -51.70 -15.15
C VAL A 385 5.61 -51.03 -13.78
N GLN A 386 5.64 -51.84 -12.72
CA GLN A 386 5.72 -51.29 -11.37
C GLN A 386 7.02 -50.49 -11.13
N ALA A 387 8.17 -51.04 -11.53
CA ALA A 387 9.45 -50.37 -11.42
C ALA A 387 9.52 -49.07 -12.27
N GLN A 388 8.90 -49.05 -13.44
CA GLN A 388 8.76 -47.83 -14.26
C GLN A 388 7.92 -46.76 -13.56
N ARG A 389 6.84 -47.13 -12.87
CA ARG A 389 6.02 -46.22 -12.07
C ARG A 389 6.79 -45.64 -10.90
N ASP A 390 7.50 -46.52 -10.19
CA ASP A 390 8.29 -46.17 -9.02
C ASP A 390 9.42 -45.16 -9.39
N LEU A 391 10.11 -45.42 -10.52
CA LEU A 391 11.11 -44.52 -11.04
C LEU A 391 10.53 -43.12 -11.41
N ALA A 392 9.42 -43.08 -12.16
CA ALA A 392 8.80 -41.82 -12.53
C ALA A 392 8.35 -40.99 -11.27
N THR A 393 7.84 -41.71 -10.25
CA THR A 393 7.47 -41.09 -8.99
C THR A 393 8.68 -40.55 -8.21
N ALA A 394 9.78 -41.32 -8.20
CA ALA A 394 11.04 -40.91 -7.54
C ALA A 394 11.67 -39.71 -8.25
N GLN A 395 11.66 -39.68 -9.59
CA GLN A 395 12.14 -38.54 -10.38
C GLN A 395 11.32 -37.26 -10.11
N ASP A 396 10.00 -37.35 -10.09
CA ASP A 396 9.14 -36.21 -9.80
C ASP A 396 9.34 -35.70 -8.34
N THR A 397 9.49 -36.65 -7.40
CA THR A 397 9.74 -36.31 -5.98
C THR A 397 11.08 -35.59 -5.77
N GLU A 398 12.14 -36.05 -6.43
CA GLU A 398 13.46 -35.39 -6.40
C GLU A 398 13.39 -34.00 -7.03
N LEU A 399 12.81 -33.89 -8.24
CA LEU A 399 12.63 -32.62 -8.93
C LEU A 399 11.88 -31.62 -8.06
N ARG A 400 10.78 -32.06 -7.45
CA ARG A 400 10.00 -31.23 -6.53
C ARG A 400 10.81 -30.77 -5.32
N ALA A 401 11.61 -31.67 -4.71
CA ALA A 401 12.44 -31.31 -3.57
C ALA A 401 13.48 -30.25 -3.92
N ILE A 402 14.10 -30.36 -5.10
CA ILE A 402 15.10 -29.38 -5.61
C ILE A 402 14.44 -28.00 -5.81
N LEU A 403 13.24 -27.96 -6.40
CA LEU A 403 12.56 -26.69 -6.67
C LEU A 403 11.93 -26.09 -5.43
N ASP A 404 11.46 -26.91 -4.49
CA ASP A 404 11.07 -26.44 -3.15
C ASP A 404 12.23 -25.75 -2.41
N GLN A 405 13.49 -26.18 -2.64
CA GLN A 405 14.65 -25.50 -2.09
C GLN A 405 14.81 -24.09 -2.67
N GLN A 406 14.68 -23.91 -3.99
CA GLN A 406 14.76 -22.59 -4.61
C GLN A 406 13.66 -21.65 -4.07
N LYS A 407 12.44 -22.14 -3.96
CA LYS A 407 11.33 -21.36 -3.35
C LYS A 407 11.57 -21.06 -1.88
N ALA A 408 12.16 -21.98 -1.13
CA ALA A 408 12.50 -21.71 0.28
C ALA A 408 13.58 -20.65 0.42
N LEU A 409 14.54 -20.54 -0.52
CA LEU A 409 15.51 -19.46 -0.58
C LEU A 409 14.87 -18.13 -0.95
N VAL A 410 13.96 -18.10 -1.93
CA VAL A 410 13.17 -16.91 -2.27
C VAL A 410 12.37 -16.41 -1.08
N GLU A 411 11.72 -17.32 -0.35
CA GLU A 411 10.97 -16.97 0.86
C GLU A 411 11.87 -16.45 1.98
N PHE A 412 13.05 -17.04 2.15
CA PHE A 412 14.04 -16.56 3.12
C PHE A 412 14.51 -15.14 2.81
N ASP A 413 14.81 -14.86 1.54
CA ASP A 413 15.16 -13.50 1.09
C ASP A 413 14.01 -12.52 1.28
N ARG A 414 12.78 -12.94 1.02
CA ARG A 414 11.57 -12.14 1.24
C ARG A 414 11.40 -11.79 2.73
N VAL A 415 11.58 -12.76 3.61
CA VAL A 415 11.41 -12.59 5.06
C VAL A 415 12.50 -11.68 5.64
N GLN A 416 13.71 -11.71 5.10
CA GLN A 416 14.80 -10.77 5.46
C GLN A 416 14.72 -9.44 4.72
N ARG A 417 13.95 -9.36 3.64
CA ARG A 417 13.89 -8.24 2.70
C ARG A 417 15.15 -8.04 1.86
N THR A 418 15.89 -9.09 1.62
CA THR A 418 17.08 -9.06 0.74
C THR A 418 16.73 -9.30 -0.75
N SER A 419 15.48 -9.66 -1.07
CA SER A 419 15.01 -9.98 -2.44
C SER A 419 15.31 -8.86 -3.46
N LEU A 420 15.14 -7.58 -3.10
CA LEU A 420 15.39 -6.46 -4.03
C LEU A 420 16.89 -6.28 -4.30
N SER A 421 17.73 -6.37 -3.28
CA SER A 421 19.20 -6.26 -3.42
C SER A 421 19.76 -7.47 -4.15
N GLY A 422 19.25 -8.67 -3.89
CA GLY A 422 19.61 -9.90 -4.60
C GLY A 422 19.22 -9.87 -6.09
N ALA A 423 18.10 -9.23 -6.44
CA ALA A 423 17.66 -9.00 -7.81
C ALA A 423 18.35 -7.81 -8.50
N GLY A 424 19.26 -7.08 -7.83
CA GLY A 424 19.94 -5.90 -8.37
C GLY A 424 19.01 -4.68 -8.57
N ILE A 425 17.84 -4.65 -7.92
CA ILE A 425 16.86 -3.58 -8.05
C ILE A 425 17.17 -2.50 -7.02
N SER A 426 17.53 -1.31 -7.49
CA SER A 426 17.68 -0.10 -6.67
C SER A 426 16.50 0.85 -6.90
N ILE A 427 15.84 1.29 -5.82
CA ILE A 427 14.79 2.30 -5.90
C ILE A 427 15.47 3.67 -5.85
N VAL A 428 15.45 4.40 -6.97
CA VAL A 428 15.90 5.80 -7.04
C VAL A 428 14.83 6.65 -6.35
N GLN A 429 15.23 7.40 -5.32
CA GLN A 429 14.36 8.34 -4.57
C GLN A 429 14.17 9.66 -5.31
#